data_952aabb285271ca630ffa49481a210e6
#
_entry.id   952aabb285271ca630ffa49481a210e6
#
_cell.length_a   1.000
_cell.length_b   1.000
_cell.length_c   1.000
_cell.angle_alpha   90.00
_cell.angle_beta   90.00
_cell.angle_gamma   90.00
#
_symmetry.space_group_name_H-M   'P 1'
#
loop_
_entity.id
_entity.type
_entity.pdbx_description
1 polymer ?
#
loop_
_entity_poly.entity_id
_entity_poly.type
_entity_poly.pdbx_seq_one_letter_code
_entity_poly.pdbx_strand_id
1 'polypeptide(L)'
;MKFSANWITSPKDSGAAVYTYQKSFSLRSAVKKATLYISAQGVYVPTLNGARVGAFVMAPGWTCYKTRTQYQTYDITNMLKEENTLSVGVGQGWAVGHIGYANTNHYFADFVALICEMHIEYQDGAKEIIASDESFDIYTSPVTFSEIYHGETCDMTAPIELVGKAKLTTVNTELVEQVGEDVTEQERLRPIALIITPKGERVLDFGQNMTGYVEVKVKGNRGDRIVIHKAEILDQDGNFY
;
A
#
# COMPACT_ATOMS: atom_id res chain seq x y z
N MET A 1 -17.17 -14.32 -3.52
CA MET A 1 -16.26 -15.21 -4.30
C MET A 1 -15.55 -16.14 -3.34
N LYS A 2 -15.16 -17.36 -3.74
CA LYS A 2 -14.31 -18.24 -2.93
C LYS A 2 -12.92 -18.25 -3.57
N PHE A 3 -11.91 -17.79 -2.84
CA PHE A 3 -10.53 -17.83 -3.29
C PHE A 3 -10.02 -19.27 -3.39
N SER A 4 -9.25 -19.52 -4.44
CA SER A 4 -8.41 -20.71 -4.58
C SER A 4 -6.98 -20.47 -4.06
N ALA A 5 -6.60 -19.21 -3.93
CA ALA A 5 -5.33 -18.75 -3.41
C ALA A 5 -5.14 -19.07 -1.93
N ASN A 6 -3.89 -19.14 -1.50
CA ASN A 6 -3.50 -19.26 -0.10
C ASN A 6 -3.07 -17.90 0.45
N TRP A 7 -3.28 -17.69 1.74
CA TRP A 7 -2.61 -16.63 2.46
C TRP A 7 -1.11 -16.94 2.55
N ILE A 8 -0.29 -15.95 2.21
CA ILE A 8 1.16 -16.04 2.26
C ILE A 8 1.74 -14.94 3.13
N THR A 9 2.84 -15.24 3.81
CA THR A 9 3.59 -14.28 4.63
C THR A 9 5.09 -14.38 4.33
N SER A 10 5.87 -13.44 4.82
CA SER A 10 7.33 -13.45 4.69
C SER A 10 7.94 -14.59 5.53
N PRO A 11 9.07 -15.19 5.08
CA PRO A 11 9.81 -16.17 5.86
C PRO A 11 10.49 -15.57 7.11
N LYS A 12 10.67 -14.25 7.13
CA LYS A 12 11.20 -13.47 8.26
C LYS A 12 10.19 -12.40 8.65
N ASP A 13 10.12 -12.11 9.93
CA ASP A 13 9.34 -10.97 10.42
C ASP A 13 9.87 -9.67 9.81
N SER A 14 8.97 -8.86 9.26
CA SER A 14 9.29 -7.55 8.71
C SER A 14 9.29 -6.46 9.78
N GLY A 15 8.75 -6.74 10.96
CA GLY A 15 8.42 -5.71 11.92
C GLY A 15 7.53 -4.64 11.28
N ALA A 16 7.90 -3.38 11.41
CA ALA A 16 7.20 -2.26 10.76
C ALA A 16 7.73 -1.91 9.35
N ALA A 17 8.69 -2.65 8.80
CA ALA A 17 9.14 -2.46 7.43
C ALA A 17 8.12 -3.01 6.42
N VAL A 18 8.10 -2.41 5.23
CA VAL A 18 7.33 -2.92 4.11
C VAL A 18 8.16 -3.93 3.34
N TYR A 19 7.63 -5.13 3.16
CA TYR A 19 8.22 -6.11 2.25
C TYR A 19 7.42 -6.19 0.96
N THR A 20 8.12 -6.52 -0.14
CA THR A 20 7.53 -6.69 -1.46
C THR A 20 7.36 -8.16 -1.78
N TYR A 21 6.13 -8.59 -2.00
CA TYR A 21 5.74 -9.92 -2.45
C TYR A 21 5.70 -9.92 -3.97
N GLN A 22 6.51 -10.74 -4.62
CA GLN A 22 6.70 -10.67 -6.07
C GLN A 22 6.45 -12.02 -6.73
N LYS A 23 5.75 -11.98 -7.87
CA LYS A 23 5.53 -13.13 -8.74
C LYS A 23 5.77 -12.76 -10.19
N SER A 24 6.74 -13.43 -10.82
CA SER A 24 6.92 -13.36 -12.29
C SER A 24 6.17 -14.50 -12.95
N PHE A 25 5.59 -14.23 -14.12
CA PHE A 25 4.84 -15.19 -14.91
C PHE A 25 4.79 -14.79 -16.38
N SER A 26 4.64 -15.78 -17.27
CA SER A 26 4.51 -15.58 -18.71
C SER A 26 3.10 -15.95 -19.16
N LEU A 27 2.58 -15.23 -20.15
CA LEU A 27 1.31 -15.56 -20.77
C LEU A 27 1.53 -16.62 -21.88
N ARG A 28 0.59 -17.54 -22.00
CA ARG A 28 0.65 -18.57 -23.03
C ARG A 28 0.09 -18.12 -24.40
N SER A 29 -0.77 -17.10 -24.41
CA SER A 29 -1.39 -16.56 -25.64
C SER A 29 -2.03 -15.19 -25.38
N ALA A 30 -2.66 -14.62 -26.39
CA ALA A 30 -3.35 -13.33 -26.28
C ALA A 30 -4.50 -13.36 -25.27
N VAL A 31 -4.52 -12.38 -24.35
CA VAL A 31 -5.51 -12.25 -23.28
C VAL A 31 -6.76 -11.56 -23.81
N LYS A 32 -7.92 -12.08 -23.43
CA LYS A 32 -9.24 -11.47 -23.66
C LYS A 32 -9.64 -10.61 -22.45
N LYS A 33 -9.44 -11.13 -21.24
CA LYS A 33 -9.76 -10.45 -19.98
C LYS A 33 -8.88 -10.96 -18.87
N ALA A 34 -8.45 -10.08 -17.98
CA ALA A 34 -7.74 -10.46 -16.77
C ALA A 34 -8.21 -9.62 -15.58
N THR A 35 -8.42 -10.28 -14.45
CA THR A 35 -8.90 -9.65 -13.21
C THR A 35 -8.02 -10.08 -12.06
N LEU A 36 -7.52 -9.11 -11.30
CA LEU A 36 -6.80 -9.34 -10.04
C LEU A 36 -7.78 -9.19 -8.88
N TYR A 37 -7.86 -10.22 -8.05
CA TYR A 37 -8.52 -10.21 -6.74
C TYR A 37 -7.44 -10.24 -5.68
N ILE A 38 -7.48 -9.30 -4.72
CA ILE A 38 -6.37 -9.12 -3.78
C ILE A 38 -6.84 -8.56 -2.45
N SER A 39 -6.22 -9.02 -1.38
CA SER A 39 -6.38 -8.48 -0.03
C SER A 39 -5.12 -8.68 0.79
N ALA A 40 -5.04 -8.01 1.94
CA ALA A 40 -3.96 -8.21 2.90
C ALA A 40 -4.46 -8.15 4.34
N GLN A 41 -3.81 -8.90 5.21
CA GLN A 41 -3.77 -8.62 6.64
C GLN A 41 -2.70 -7.56 6.87
N GLY A 42 -3.10 -6.30 6.76
CA GLY A 42 -2.23 -5.12 6.69
C GLY A 42 -2.78 -4.10 5.69
N VAL A 43 -1.91 -3.26 5.14
CA VAL A 43 -2.17 -2.41 3.97
C VAL A 43 -1.27 -2.82 2.83
N TYR A 44 -1.74 -2.68 1.60
CA TYR A 44 -0.97 -3.12 0.44
C TYR A 44 -1.02 -2.11 -0.72
N VAL A 45 0.02 -2.14 -1.54
CA VAL A 45 0.11 -1.39 -2.80
C VAL A 45 0.57 -2.35 -3.91
N PRO A 46 -0.30 -2.67 -4.88
CA PRO A 46 0.03 -3.58 -5.97
C PRO A 46 0.58 -2.81 -7.17
N THR A 47 1.57 -3.39 -7.82
CA THR A 47 2.08 -2.95 -9.12
C THR A 47 2.17 -4.14 -10.08
N LEU A 48 1.87 -3.91 -11.34
CA LEU A 48 2.04 -4.89 -12.40
C LEU A 48 2.94 -4.28 -13.48
N ASN A 49 4.05 -4.94 -13.78
CA ASN A 49 5.06 -4.44 -14.72
C ASN A 49 5.57 -3.04 -14.38
N GLY A 50 5.67 -2.71 -13.08
CA GLY A 50 6.10 -1.42 -12.57
C GLY A 50 5.03 -0.32 -12.55
N ALA A 51 3.84 -0.56 -13.10
CA ALA A 51 2.72 0.37 -13.04
C ALA A 51 1.79 0.02 -11.87
N ARG A 52 1.31 1.03 -11.13
CA ARG A 52 0.37 0.84 -10.03
C ARG A 52 -0.95 0.25 -10.54
N VAL A 53 -1.49 -0.74 -9.82
CA VAL A 53 -2.79 -1.32 -10.08
C VAL A 53 -3.83 -0.62 -9.20
N GLY A 54 -4.84 -0.04 -9.84
CA GLY A 54 -5.89 0.71 -9.15
C GLY A 54 -5.41 2.03 -8.54
N ALA A 55 -6.33 2.74 -7.91
CA ALA A 55 -6.08 4.04 -7.30
C ALA A 55 -6.35 4.06 -5.77
N PHE A 56 -6.80 2.94 -5.22
CA PHE A 56 -7.17 2.87 -3.80
C PHE A 56 -5.95 3.10 -2.90
N VAL A 57 -6.03 4.13 -2.07
CA VAL A 57 -5.04 4.47 -1.05
C VAL A 57 -5.40 3.75 0.24
N MET A 58 -4.42 3.08 0.90
CA MET A 58 -4.59 2.30 2.12
C MET A 58 -5.53 1.07 1.96
N ALA A 59 -5.54 0.43 0.77
CA ALA A 59 -6.23 -0.84 0.58
C ALA A 59 -5.69 -1.93 1.57
N PRO A 60 -6.51 -2.83 2.06
CA PRO A 60 -7.91 -3.11 1.76
C PRO A 60 -8.92 -2.26 2.55
N GLY A 61 -8.48 -1.25 3.28
CA GLY A 61 -9.29 -0.46 4.18
C GLY A 61 -9.41 -1.08 5.58
N TRP A 62 -10.05 -0.37 6.48
CA TRP A 62 -10.23 -0.80 7.86
C TRP A 62 -11.54 -1.59 8.05
N THR A 63 -11.43 -2.76 8.67
CA THR A 63 -12.57 -3.58 9.11
C THR A 63 -12.27 -4.17 10.48
N CYS A 64 -13.21 -4.93 11.04
CA CYS A 64 -12.92 -5.81 12.17
C CYS A 64 -12.22 -7.07 11.65
N TYR A 65 -10.90 -7.03 11.50
CA TYR A 65 -10.10 -8.10 10.88
C TYR A 65 -10.23 -9.48 11.55
N LYS A 66 -10.70 -9.54 12.81
CA LYS A 66 -11.03 -10.81 13.48
C LYS A 66 -12.28 -11.50 12.91
N THR A 67 -13.10 -10.77 12.16
CA THR A 67 -14.34 -11.31 11.57
C THR A 67 -14.31 -11.26 10.04
N ARG A 68 -13.91 -10.12 9.46
CA ARG A 68 -13.91 -9.95 8.00
C ARG A 68 -12.78 -9.03 7.52
N THR A 69 -12.30 -9.33 6.33
CA THR A 69 -11.35 -8.47 5.58
C THR A 69 -11.88 -8.29 4.18
N GLN A 70 -11.86 -7.06 3.69
CA GLN A 70 -12.32 -6.77 2.34
C GLN A 70 -11.25 -7.16 1.32
N TYR A 71 -11.66 -7.67 0.16
CA TYR A 71 -10.80 -7.81 -1.00
C TYR A 71 -11.22 -6.83 -2.09
N GLN A 72 -10.26 -6.38 -2.88
CA GLN A 72 -10.46 -5.51 -4.04
C GLN A 72 -10.39 -6.31 -5.33
N THR A 73 -11.06 -5.78 -6.34
CA THR A 73 -11.14 -6.37 -7.68
C THR A 73 -10.66 -5.34 -8.69
N TYR A 74 -9.62 -5.68 -9.47
CA TYR A 74 -9.03 -4.78 -10.46
C TYR A 74 -9.02 -5.42 -11.83
N ASP A 75 -9.47 -4.69 -12.85
CA ASP A 75 -9.24 -5.07 -14.25
C ASP A 75 -7.78 -4.76 -14.61
N ILE A 76 -7.01 -5.80 -14.92
CA ILE A 76 -5.59 -5.70 -15.28
C ILE A 76 -5.33 -6.07 -16.75
N THR A 77 -6.38 -6.22 -17.55
CA THR A 77 -6.30 -6.72 -18.94
C THR A 77 -5.27 -5.95 -19.76
N ASN A 78 -5.33 -4.62 -19.71
CA ASN A 78 -4.48 -3.73 -20.50
C ASN A 78 -3.08 -3.52 -19.89
N MET A 79 -2.80 -4.07 -18.72
CA MET A 79 -1.52 -3.96 -18.04
C MET A 79 -0.60 -5.16 -18.32
N LEU A 80 -1.17 -6.24 -18.86
CA LEU A 80 -0.44 -7.48 -19.13
C LEU A 80 0.43 -7.35 -20.38
N LYS A 81 1.57 -8.04 -20.33
CA LYS A 81 2.55 -8.22 -21.41
C LYS A 81 2.78 -9.70 -21.62
N GLU A 82 3.68 -10.09 -22.55
CA GLU A 82 4.11 -11.47 -22.69
C GLU A 82 4.76 -12.01 -21.40
N GLU A 83 5.71 -11.24 -20.85
CA GLU A 83 6.34 -11.48 -19.55
C GLU A 83 5.85 -10.44 -18.53
N ASN A 84 5.48 -10.91 -17.35
CA ASN A 84 4.85 -10.08 -16.33
C ASN A 84 5.51 -10.26 -14.96
N THR A 85 5.46 -9.19 -14.18
CA THR A 85 5.83 -9.21 -12.77
C THR A 85 4.78 -8.47 -11.97
N LEU A 86 4.05 -9.20 -11.13
CA LEU A 86 3.23 -8.64 -10.07
C LEU A 86 4.11 -8.40 -8.85
N SER A 87 4.11 -7.20 -8.31
CA SER A 87 4.82 -6.85 -7.07
C SER A 87 3.85 -6.15 -6.13
N VAL A 88 3.77 -6.61 -4.90
CA VAL A 88 2.84 -6.07 -3.88
C VAL A 88 3.63 -5.69 -2.63
N GLY A 89 3.74 -4.40 -2.37
CA GLY A 89 4.25 -3.91 -1.09
C GLY A 89 3.19 -4.13 -0.01
N VAL A 90 3.57 -4.75 1.12
CA VAL A 90 2.66 -5.02 2.25
C VAL A 90 3.26 -4.45 3.52
N GLY A 91 2.50 -3.60 4.21
CA GLY A 91 2.85 -3.01 5.49
C GLY A 91 1.80 -3.31 6.56
N GLN A 92 2.10 -2.94 7.80
CA GLN A 92 1.28 -3.30 8.97
C GLN A 92 -0.15 -2.77 8.90
N GLY A 93 -0.34 -1.51 8.48
CA GLY A 93 -1.66 -0.87 8.49
C GLY A 93 -2.35 -0.93 9.85
N TRP A 94 -3.67 -0.96 9.85
CA TRP A 94 -4.45 -1.09 11.09
C TRP A 94 -4.54 -2.54 11.61
N ALA A 95 -4.24 -3.54 10.77
CA ALA A 95 -4.37 -4.94 11.18
C ALA A 95 -3.32 -5.34 12.21
N VAL A 96 -2.08 -4.90 12.05
CA VAL A 96 -0.91 -5.25 12.86
C VAL A 96 -0.36 -4.05 13.61
N GLY A 97 -0.34 -2.87 13.00
CA GLY A 97 0.20 -1.64 13.56
C GLY A 97 -0.60 -1.10 14.76
N HIS A 98 -0.18 0.05 15.23
CA HIS A 98 -0.84 0.72 16.36
C HIS A 98 -2.24 1.16 15.99
N ILE A 99 -3.13 1.10 16.99
CA ILE A 99 -4.52 1.52 16.85
C ILE A 99 -5.04 2.15 18.15
N GLY A 100 -5.84 3.20 17.98
CA GLY A 100 -6.55 3.87 19.07
C GLY A 100 -5.65 4.62 20.05
N TYR A 101 -6.26 5.14 21.11
CA TYR A 101 -5.61 6.00 22.09
C TYR A 101 -4.67 5.26 23.07
N ALA A 102 -4.82 3.94 23.20
CA ALA A 102 -4.00 3.13 24.11
C ALA A 102 -2.61 2.83 23.55
N ASN A 103 -2.28 3.31 22.35
CA ASN A 103 -1.02 3.05 21.65
C ASN A 103 -0.67 1.55 21.62
N THR A 104 -1.67 0.71 21.40
CA THR A 104 -1.52 -0.74 21.29
C THR A 104 -1.37 -1.16 19.84
N ASN A 105 -0.37 -2.02 19.58
CA ASN A 105 -0.21 -2.72 18.31
C ASN A 105 -0.61 -4.19 18.45
N HIS A 106 -0.63 -4.93 17.34
CA HIS A 106 -1.00 -6.34 17.31
C HIS A 106 -2.40 -6.63 17.89
N TYR A 107 -3.32 -5.67 17.80
CA TYR A 107 -4.67 -5.83 18.34
C TYR A 107 -5.52 -6.83 17.55
N PHE A 108 -5.40 -6.78 16.23
CA PHE A 108 -6.16 -7.68 15.35
C PHE A 108 -5.35 -8.86 14.85
N ALA A 109 -4.04 -8.68 14.63
CA ALA A 109 -3.16 -9.69 14.05
C ALA A 109 -1.71 -9.49 14.49
N ASP A 110 -0.93 -10.59 14.49
CA ASP A 110 0.46 -10.60 14.93
C ASP A 110 1.47 -10.43 13.77
N PHE A 111 1.02 -10.59 12.53
CA PHE A 111 1.88 -10.55 11.34
C PHE A 111 1.11 -10.05 10.12
N VAL A 112 1.83 -9.55 9.13
CA VAL A 112 1.25 -9.19 7.82
C VAL A 112 1.14 -10.41 6.92
N ALA A 113 0.08 -10.45 6.10
CA ALA A 113 -0.11 -11.49 5.11
C ALA A 113 -0.78 -10.95 3.86
N LEU A 114 -0.55 -11.61 2.74
CA LEU A 114 -1.12 -11.30 1.43
C LEU A 114 -1.93 -12.49 0.92
N ILE A 115 -3.05 -12.22 0.27
CA ILE A 115 -3.77 -13.17 -0.57
C ILE A 115 -4.12 -12.49 -1.88
N CYS A 116 -3.83 -13.15 -3.00
CA CYS A 116 -4.26 -12.65 -4.31
C CYS A 116 -4.40 -13.79 -5.31
N GLU A 117 -5.26 -13.57 -6.29
CA GLU A 117 -5.34 -14.42 -7.49
C GLU A 117 -5.70 -13.59 -8.72
N MET A 118 -5.05 -13.90 -9.83
CA MET A 118 -5.33 -13.32 -11.14
C MET A 118 -6.09 -14.34 -11.98
N HIS A 119 -7.29 -13.98 -12.40
CA HIS A 119 -8.08 -14.79 -13.32
C HIS A 119 -7.86 -14.26 -14.73
N ILE A 120 -7.29 -15.09 -15.59
CA ILE A 120 -6.93 -14.76 -16.98
C ILE A 120 -7.81 -15.60 -17.91
N GLU A 121 -8.57 -14.94 -18.78
CA GLU A 121 -9.29 -15.53 -19.91
C GLU A 121 -8.55 -15.20 -21.19
N TYR A 122 -8.17 -16.21 -21.94
CA TYR A 122 -7.47 -16.07 -23.21
C TYR A 122 -8.44 -15.96 -24.40
N GLN A 123 -7.96 -15.46 -25.54
CA GLN A 123 -8.79 -15.32 -26.75
C GLN A 123 -9.28 -16.66 -27.29
N ASP A 124 -8.58 -17.75 -27.04
CA ASP A 124 -8.97 -19.12 -27.39
C ASP A 124 -10.05 -19.73 -26.46
N GLY A 125 -10.52 -18.95 -25.45
CA GLY A 125 -11.50 -19.35 -24.47
C GLY A 125 -10.94 -20.12 -23.26
N ALA A 126 -9.65 -20.41 -23.25
CA ALA A 126 -9.03 -21.05 -22.10
C ALA A 126 -8.93 -20.08 -20.91
N LYS A 127 -8.86 -20.65 -19.71
CA LYS A 127 -8.75 -19.92 -18.46
C LYS A 127 -7.56 -20.37 -17.65
N GLU A 128 -6.95 -19.44 -16.96
CA GLU A 128 -5.83 -19.68 -16.04
C GLU A 128 -6.05 -18.87 -14.76
N ILE A 129 -5.63 -19.43 -13.64
CA ILE A 129 -5.57 -18.73 -12.36
C ILE A 129 -4.14 -18.76 -11.86
N ILE A 130 -3.56 -17.58 -11.63
CA ILE A 130 -2.28 -17.41 -10.97
C ILE A 130 -2.57 -16.94 -9.54
N ALA A 131 -2.35 -17.82 -8.57
CA ALA A 131 -2.72 -17.61 -7.18
C ALA A 131 -1.49 -17.41 -6.29
N SER A 132 -1.67 -16.72 -5.16
CA SER A 132 -0.63 -16.60 -4.15
C SER A 132 -0.32 -17.97 -3.51
N ASP A 133 0.95 -18.30 -3.52
CA ASP A 133 1.53 -19.52 -2.97
C ASP A 133 3.01 -19.32 -2.60
N GLU A 134 3.71 -20.40 -2.24
CA GLU A 134 5.12 -20.40 -1.86
C GLU A 134 6.08 -20.08 -3.03
N SER A 135 5.61 -19.95 -4.25
CA SER A 135 6.42 -19.55 -5.40
C SER A 135 6.71 -18.05 -5.46
N PHE A 136 6.01 -17.23 -4.65
CA PHE A 136 6.31 -15.82 -4.52
C PHE A 136 7.67 -15.59 -3.87
N ASP A 137 8.43 -14.66 -4.43
CA ASP A 137 9.66 -14.14 -3.84
C ASP A 137 9.34 -12.96 -2.92
N ILE A 138 10.02 -12.88 -1.79
CA ILE A 138 9.87 -11.78 -0.84
C ILE A 138 11.15 -10.95 -0.86
N TYR A 139 11.00 -9.65 -1.07
CA TYR A 139 12.09 -8.69 -1.08
C TYR A 139 11.92 -7.64 0.02
N THR A 140 13.03 -7.10 0.50
CA THR A 140 13.02 -5.84 1.23
C THR A 140 12.52 -4.70 0.33
N SER A 141 12.18 -3.56 0.91
CA SER A 141 11.84 -2.37 0.14
C SER A 141 12.56 -1.15 0.72
N PRO A 142 12.59 -0.01 0.01
CA PRO A 142 13.09 1.24 0.55
C PRO A 142 12.36 1.73 1.81
N VAL A 143 11.13 1.26 2.05
CA VAL A 143 10.33 1.64 3.21
C VAL A 143 10.72 0.75 4.40
N THR A 144 11.59 1.27 5.25
CA THR A 144 12.17 0.55 6.39
C THR A 144 11.32 0.62 7.66
N PHE A 145 10.35 1.54 7.68
CA PHE A 145 9.35 1.67 8.73
C PHE A 145 8.08 2.28 8.12
N SER A 146 6.90 1.72 8.42
CA SER A 146 5.62 2.27 7.97
C SER A 146 4.52 1.92 8.95
N GLU A 147 3.89 2.95 9.51
CA GLU A 147 2.86 2.86 10.51
C GLU A 147 1.82 3.97 10.35
N ILE A 148 0.54 3.67 10.54
CA ILE A 148 -0.54 4.65 10.35
C ILE A 148 -0.38 5.85 11.30
N TYR A 149 -0.02 5.63 12.56
CA TYR A 149 0.09 6.69 13.56
C TYR A 149 1.49 7.27 13.72
N HIS A 150 2.53 6.52 13.35
CA HIS A 150 3.92 6.90 13.57
C HIS A 150 4.64 7.35 12.28
N GLY A 151 3.96 7.24 11.13
CA GLY A 151 4.50 7.70 9.86
C GLY A 151 5.38 6.68 9.15
N GLU A 152 6.28 7.17 8.30
CA GLU A 152 7.10 6.35 7.40
C GLU A 152 8.56 6.80 7.42
N THR A 153 9.45 5.83 7.34
CA THR A 153 10.86 6.04 7.02
C THR A 153 11.17 5.33 5.70
N CYS A 154 11.58 6.12 4.70
CA CYS A 154 11.94 5.61 3.39
C CYS A 154 13.40 5.98 3.07
N ASP A 155 14.23 4.98 2.81
CA ASP A 155 15.60 5.15 2.34
C ASP A 155 15.71 4.63 0.89
N MET A 156 15.64 5.56 -0.06
CA MET A 156 15.76 5.24 -1.49
C MET A 156 17.16 4.75 -1.91
N THR A 157 18.12 4.77 -0.99
CA THR A 157 19.48 4.23 -1.22
C THR A 157 19.66 2.83 -0.65
N ALA A 158 18.70 2.34 0.14
CA ALA A 158 18.74 1.00 0.71
C ALA A 158 18.72 -0.06 -0.39
N PRO A 159 19.56 -1.10 -0.32
CA PRO A 159 19.52 -2.19 -1.28
C PRO A 159 18.21 -2.98 -1.16
N ILE A 160 17.68 -3.39 -2.30
CA ILE A 160 16.57 -4.34 -2.36
C ILE A 160 17.16 -5.75 -2.35
N GLU A 161 16.89 -6.49 -1.30
CA GLU A 161 17.46 -7.82 -1.06
C GLU A 161 16.38 -8.89 -1.06
N LEU A 162 16.72 -10.07 -1.60
CA LEU A 162 15.85 -11.23 -1.49
C LEU A 162 15.84 -11.74 -0.04
N VAL A 163 14.69 -11.71 0.59
CA VAL A 163 14.47 -12.25 1.95
C VAL A 163 14.29 -13.78 1.90
N GLY A 164 13.65 -14.27 0.85
CA GLY A 164 13.40 -15.69 0.59
C GLY A 164 12.07 -15.92 -0.13
N LYS A 165 11.62 -17.18 -0.14
CA LYS A 165 10.30 -17.53 -0.66
C LYS A 165 9.22 -17.26 0.39
N ALA A 166 8.02 -16.93 -0.06
CA ALA A 166 6.85 -16.81 0.79
C ALA A 166 6.58 -18.14 1.53
N LYS A 167 5.92 -18.03 2.69
CA LYS A 167 5.41 -19.17 3.46
C LYS A 167 3.89 -19.16 3.45
N LEU A 168 3.29 -20.31 3.38
CA LEU A 168 1.86 -20.46 3.61
C LEU A 168 1.53 -20.08 5.06
N THR A 169 0.39 -19.43 5.22
CA THR A 169 -0.12 -19.07 6.55
C THR A 169 -1.64 -19.19 6.58
N THR A 170 -2.21 -19.04 7.76
CA THR A 170 -3.65 -19.03 7.95
C THR A 170 -4.04 -17.71 8.59
N VAL A 171 -4.98 -17.02 7.96
CA VAL A 171 -5.63 -15.82 8.51
C VAL A 171 -7.07 -16.18 8.79
N ASN A 172 -7.48 -16.07 10.06
CA ASN A 172 -8.82 -16.41 10.48
C ASN A 172 -9.77 -15.22 10.29
N THR A 173 -10.16 -14.98 9.05
CA THR A 173 -11.06 -13.88 8.65
C THR A 173 -11.93 -14.33 7.49
N GLU A 174 -13.13 -13.80 7.39
CA GLU A 174 -13.95 -13.95 6.20
C GLU A 174 -13.52 -12.91 5.15
N LEU A 175 -13.20 -13.36 3.93
CA LEU A 175 -12.96 -12.47 2.81
C LEU A 175 -14.29 -12.05 2.19
N VAL A 176 -14.59 -10.76 2.26
CA VAL A 176 -15.79 -10.14 1.68
C VAL A 176 -15.40 -9.18 0.57
N GLU A 177 -16.23 -9.06 -0.45
CA GLU A 177 -16.04 -8.05 -1.47
C GLU A 177 -16.12 -6.65 -0.85
N GLN A 178 -15.29 -5.74 -1.33
CA GLN A 178 -15.31 -4.36 -0.87
C GLN A 178 -16.71 -3.76 -1.02
N VAL A 179 -17.16 -3.13 0.04
CA VAL A 179 -18.42 -2.38 0.09
C VAL A 179 -18.08 -0.90 0.30
N GLY A 180 -18.47 -0.07 -0.63
CA GLY A 180 -18.18 1.36 -0.61
C GLY A 180 -17.13 1.76 -1.65
N GLU A 181 -16.91 3.04 -1.71
CA GLU A 181 -15.99 3.64 -2.68
C GLU A 181 -14.54 3.53 -2.22
N ASP A 182 -13.63 3.49 -3.19
CA ASP A 182 -12.20 3.56 -2.94
C ASP A 182 -11.83 4.92 -2.34
N VAL A 183 -10.95 4.90 -1.35
CA VAL A 183 -10.24 6.12 -0.93
C VAL A 183 -9.21 6.46 -2.00
N THR A 184 -9.40 7.56 -2.71
CA THR A 184 -8.54 7.96 -3.83
C THR A 184 -8.11 9.42 -3.71
N GLU A 185 -7.05 9.80 -4.42
CA GLU A 185 -6.75 11.22 -4.63
C GLU A 185 -7.91 11.87 -5.38
N GLN A 186 -8.56 12.84 -4.74
CA GLN A 186 -9.68 13.57 -5.33
C GLN A 186 -9.21 14.84 -6.05
N GLU A 187 -8.28 15.56 -5.43
CA GLU A 187 -7.86 16.87 -5.87
C GLU A 187 -6.40 17.15 -5.52
N ARG A 188 -5.74 17.95 -6.34
CA ARG A 188 -4.37 18.49 -6.07
C ARG A 188 -4.49 19.99 -5.85
N LEU A 189 -4.34 20.40 -4.61
CA LEU A 189 -4.39 21.79 -4.21
C LEU A 189 -3.01 22.45 -4.30
N ARG A 190 -3.01 23.73 -4.67
CA ARG A 190 -1.82 24.58 -4.60
C ARG A 190 -1.99 25.60 -3.49
N PRO A 191 -0.91 26.01 -2.81
CA PRO A 191 -1.00 27.12 -1.86
C PRO A 191 -1.59 28.36 -2.52
N ILE A 192 -2.47 29.04 -1.81
CA ILE A 192 -3.06 30.30 -2.23
C ILE A 192 -2.27 31.49 -1.71
N ALA A 193 -1.52 31.33 -0.62
CA ALA A 193 -0.70 32.36 -0.03
C ALA A 193 0.56 31.80 0.63
N LEU A 194 1.59 32.67 0.73
CA LEU A 194 2.77 32.50 1.60
C LEU A 194 2.64 33.49 2.73
N ILE A 195 2.50 33.02 3.95
CA ILE A 195 2.42 33.82 5.17
C ILE A 195 3.79 33.79 5.84
N ILE A 196 4.30 34.97 6.24
CA ILE A 196 5.44 35.07 7.15
C ILE A 196 4.88 35.40 8.51
N THR A 197 5.04 34.47 9.47
CA THR A 197 4.51 34.66 10.82
C THR A 197 5.32 35.70 11.61
N PRO A 198 4.80 36.19 12.73
CA PRO A 198 5.57 37.08 13.63
C PRO A 198 6.90 36.49 14.10
N LYS A 199 7.00 35.15 14.22
CA LYS A 199 8.25 34.44 14.55
C LYS A 199 9.17 34.22 13.33
N GLY A 200 8.77 34.66 12.12
CA GLY A 200 9.55 34.52 10.89
C GLY A 200 9.41 33.17 10.19
N GLU A 201 8.46 32.35 10.57
CA GLU A 201 8.17 31.06 9.92
C GLU A 201 7.53 31.29 8.55
N ARG A 202 7.79 30.41 7.62
CA ARG A 202 7.19 30.43 6.28
C ARG A 202 6.07 29.40 6.22
N VAL A 203 4.83 29.87 6.17
CA VAL A 203 3.63 29.04 6.13
C VAL A 203 2.97 29.14 4.76
N LEU A 204 2.77 28.00 4.13
CA LEU A 204 2.00 27.89 2.90
C LEU A 204 0.54 27.65 3.27
N ASP A 205 -0.31 28.62 2.98
CA ASP A 205 -1.76 28.54 3.20
C ASP A 205 -2.44 27.91 1.98
N PHE A 206 -3.20 26.85 2.20
CA PHE A 206 -3.97 26.15 1.17
C PHE A 206 -5.44 26.61 1.11
N GLY A 207 -5.85 27.51 1.98
CA GLY A 207 -7.18 28.13 1.97
C GLY A 207 -8.31 27.26 2.51
N GLN A 208 -8.03 26.02 2.89
CA GLN A 208 -9.01 25.10 3.46
C GLN A 208 -8.34 24.03 4.31
N ASN A 209 -9.09 23.50 5.28
CA ASN A 209 -8.73 22.29 5.98
C ASN A 209 -8.99 21.07 5.07
N MET A 210 -8.08 20.11 5.06
CA MET A 210 -8.15 18.94 4.17
C MET A 210 -7.52 17.72 4.80
N THR A 211 -7.96 16.57 4.35
CA THR A 211 -7.28 15.28 4.57
C THR A 211 -6.41 14.98 3.36
N GLY A 212 -5.11 14.73 3.56
CA GLY A 212 -4.22 14.47 2.43
C GLY A 212 -2.77 14.33 2.83
N TYR A 213 -1.90 14.39 1.82
CA TYR A 213 -0.45 14.37 1.97
C TYR A 213 0.20 15.42 1.06
N VAL A 214 1.43 15.77 1.38
CA VAL A 214 2.16 16.86 0.72
C VAL A 214 3.03 16.28 -0.39
N GLU A 215 2.92 16.83 -1.59
CA GLU A 215 3.85 16.60 -2.68
C GLU A 215 4.76 17.83 -2.82
N VAL A 216 6.09 17.60 -2.73
CA VAL A 216 7.10 18.68 -2.84
C VAL A 216 8.08 18.35 -3.94
N LYS A 217 8.25 19.28 -4.87
CA LYS A 217 9.31 19.21 -5.88
C LYS A 217 10.47 20.06 -5.43
N VAL A 218 11.60 19.40 -5.16
CA VAL A 218 12.80 20.08 -4.66
C VAL A 218 13.97 19.93 -5.61
N LYS A 219 14.88 20.90 -5.56
CA LYS A 219 16.21 20.84 -6.17
C LYS A 219 17.22 21.22 -5.09
N GLY A 220 18.14 20.34 -4.81
CA GLY A 220 19.12 20.54 -3.75
C GLY A 220 20.36 19.70 -3.95
N ASN A 221 21.26 19.72 -2.96
CA ASN A 221 22.49 18.95 -2.94
C ASN A 221 22.37 17.79 -1.95
N ARG A 222 23.29 16.83 -2.05
CA ARG A 222 23.36 15.75 -1.07
C ARG A 222 23.60 16.33 0.34
N GLY A 223 22.76 15.94 1.28
CA GLY A 223 22.82 16.41 2.67
C GLY A 223 21.87 17.58 2.98
N ASP A 224 21.27 18.20 1.98
CA ASP A 224 20.24 19.21 2.22
C ASP A 224 19.06 18.57 2.96
N ARG A 225 18.53 19.29 3.94
CA ARG A 225 17.41 18.83 4.75
C ARG A 225 16.22 19.77 4.56
N ILE A 226 15.08 19.18 4.25
CA ILE A 226 13.79 19.88 4.19
C ILE A 226 12.91 19.28 5.28
N VAL A 227 12.38 20.16 6.15
CA VAL A 227 11.44 19.77 7.21
C VAL A 227 10.12 20.44 6.90
N ILE A 228 9.05 19.66 6.87
CA ILE A 228 7.70 20.13 6.62
C ILE A 228 6.86 19.79 7.85
N HIS A 229 6.27 20.80 8.45
CA HIS A 229 5.28 20.67 9.50
C HIS A 229 3.89 20.91 8.91
N LYS A 230 2.87 20.37 9.54
CA LYS A 230 1.46 20.54 9.15
C LYS A 230 0.69 21.05 10.36
N ALA A 231 -0.17 22.03 10.12
CA ALA A 231 -1.11 22.55 11.11
C ALA A 231 -2.43 22.88 10.41
N GLU A 232 -3.52 22.88 11.16
CA GLU A 232 -4.85 23.25 10.66
C GLU A 232 -5.11 24.76 10.82
N ILE A 233 -4.48 25.38 11.83
CA ILE A 233 -4.64 26.78 12.18
C ILE A 233 -3.29 27.39 12.61
N LEU A 234 -3.24 28.72 12.66
CA LEU A 234 -2.19 29.46 13.37
C LEU A 234 -2.62 29.65 14.85
N ASP A 235 -1.65 29.90 15.73
CA ASP A 235 -1.94 30.24 17.12
C ASP A 235 -2.60 31.64 17.24
N GLN A 236 -2.97 32.03 18.46
CA GLN A 236 -3.61 33.32 18.72
C GLN A 236 -2.74 34.53 18.38
N ASP A 237 -1.41 34.33 18.35
CA ASP A 237 -0.42 35.35 17.98
C ASP A 237 -0.11 35.33 16.50
N GLY A 238 -0.74 34.47 15.71
CA GLY A 238 -0.55 34.32 14.28
C GLY A 238 0.70 33.52 13.87
N ASN A 239 1.24 32.70 14.77
CA ASN A 239 2.37 31.81 14.47
C ASN A 239 1.89 30.38 14.15
N PHE A 240 2.79 29.57 13.61
CA PHE A 240 2.53 28.16 13.33
C PHE A 240 2.28 27.40 14.65
N TYR A 241 1.20 26.60 14.68
CA TYR A 241 0.75 25.88 15.88
C TYR A 241 0.91 24.35 15.74
#